data_d7308331a0ecd963459f6e7e9ec910e1
#
_entry.id   d7308331a0ecd963459f6e7e9ec910e1
#
_cell.length_a   1.000
_cell.length_b   1.000
_cell.length_c   1.000
_cell.angle_alpha   90.00
_cell.angle_beta   90.00
_cell.angle_gamma   90.00
#
_symmetry.space_group_name_H-M   'P 1'
#
loop_
_entity.id
_entity.type
_entity.pdbx_description
1 polymer ?
#
loop_
_entity_poly.entity_id
_entity_poly.type
_entity_poly.pdbx_seq_one_letter_code
_entity_poly.pdbx_strand_id
1 'polypeptide(L)'
;MNRRKFIQNTTLVTAGTAALGSTALSYRNIIGANDRIALGHIGPGNRGIELTGMVGELKDKFNVEMTAVSDLWTYNLERAVEANRKLYGKAPRAFQRPEELIACKDLDAIIISTPEHSHSLLLKMVADAGRDGYCEKPMGNVLEEVKAARDAVQAKNLIVQVGTQHRSEPYQIAVRDLIRGGALGDVSKYEIAWNYHGARWRGRPEVKQIKEQDTDWRAWLMNKPYRRFDPQLYFEFRLYKEFSSGIPDQWMSHGIDLAHYFMDEQYPESAVAHGGIFAWHDGRENPDTFQALLTYPRGFLVSYSTSFGNDAPGYTRIMGKKATMFNTGGEGSPRWHMVEEVGNHEQDDDIDQKRVAKNILLPGDKGLPPMSIGDDDLSHMTNWLSCLRTRKQPNATVQNGFSHSVACMMATRAYWTGKKIYFDPKTEQILDHPPAA
;
A
#
# COMPACT_ATOMS: atom_id res chain seq x y z
N MET A 1 22.80 -7.21 -48.44
CA MET A 1 23.89 -7.63 -47.54
C MET A 1 23.71 -9.08 -47.14
N ASN A 2 24.70 -9.92 -47.36
CA ASN A 2 24.57 -11.36 -47.35
C ASN A 2 24.74 -11.92 -45.93
N ARG A 3 23.86 -12.82 -45.48
CA ARG A 3 23.79 -13.43 -44.14
C ARG A 3 25.12 -14.04 -43.64
N ARG A 4 26.06 -14.34 -44.51
CA ARG A 4 27.38 -14.89 -44.17
C ARG A 4 28.40 -13.87 -43.64
N LYS A 5 28.19 -12.55 -43.80
CA LYS A 5 29.10 -11.51 -43.25
C LYS A 5 28.75 -11.11 -41.85
N PHE A 6 27.59 -11.48 -41.33
CA PHE A 6 27.17 -11.18 -39.95
C PHE A 6 27.78 -12.15 -38.91
N ILE A 7 28.12 -13.36 -39.34
CA ILE A 7 28.64 -14.43 -38.47
C ILE A 7 30.17 -14.37 -38.29
N GLN A 8 30.91 -13.67 -39.15
CA GLN A 8 32.37 -13.62 -39.06
C GLN A 8 32.95 -12.49 -38.17
N ASN A 9 32.13 -11.59 -37.66
CA ASN A 9 32.59 -10.49 -36.78
C ASN A 9 32.28 -10.71 -35.32
N THR A 10 31.90 -11.90 -34.86
CA THR A 10 31.57 -12.22 -33.48
C THR A 10 32.61 -13.10 -32.76
N THR A 11 33.83 -13.16 -33.30
CA THR A 11 34.91 -13.91 -32.65
C THR A 11 36.11 -12.99 -32.43
N LEU A 12 36.06 -12.21 -31.36
CA LEU A 12 37.20 -11.67 -30.61
C LEU A 12 36.76 -10.63 -29.61
N VAL A 13 36.24 -11.04 -28.44
CA VAL A 13 36.46 -10.40 -27.12
C VAL A 13 36.16 -11.46 -26.08
N THR A 14 37.12 -12.25 -25.73
CA THR A 14 37.16 -13.07 -24.53
C THR A 14 38.13 -12.45 -23.56
N ALA A 15 37.65 -11.57 -22.68
CA ALA A 15 38.25 -11.28 -21.36
C ALA A 15 37.33 -10.33 -20.64
N GLY A 16 36.60 -10.79 -19.62
CA GLY A 16 35.75 -9.93 -18.76
C GLY A 16 34.46 -10.61 -18.30
N THR A 17 34.52 -11.88 -17.91
CA THR A 17 33.34 -12.63 -17.43
C THR A 17 33.40 -12.87 -15.94
N ALA A 18 32.95 -11.86 -15.15
CA ALA A 18 32.59 -12.08 -13.75
C ALA A 18 31.43 -11.19 -13.24
N ALA A 19 30.57 -10.64 -14.14
CA ALA A 19 29.46 -9.79 -13.72
C ALA A 19 28.17 -9.94 -14.55
N LEU A 20 27.94 -11.04 -15.27
CA LEU A 20 26.80 -11.18 -16.18
C LEU A 20 25.86 -12.35 -15.85
N GLY A 21 25.92 -12.89 -14.64
CA GLY A 21 25.00 -13.98 -14.24
C GLY A 21 23.57 -13.56 -13.94
N SER A 22 23.30 -12.27 -13.73
CA SER A 22 21.96 -11.77 -13.39
C SER A 22 21.17 -11.19 -14.57
N THR A 23 21.83 -10.92 -15.71
CA THR A 23 21.19 -10.28 -16.86
C THR A 23 20.48 -11.26 -17.82
N ALA A 24 20.83 -12.53 -17.83
CA ALA A 24 20.23 -13.53 -18.73
C ALA A 24 18.75 -13.86 -18.36
N LEU A 25 18.36 -13.76 -17.10
CA LEU A 25 16.97 -13.91 -16.68
C LEU A 25 16.14 -12.66 -16.97
N SER A 26 16.77 -11.47 -16.99
CA SER A 26 16.15 -10.18 -17.28
C SER A 26 15.82 -9.99 -18.78
N TYR A 27 16.56 -10.63 -19.69
CA TYR A 27 16.34 -10.54 -21.15
C TYR A 27 15.27 -11.50 -21.69
N ARG A 28 14.68 -12.34 -20.87
CA ARG A 28 13.61 -13.25 -21.30
C ARG A 28 12.32 -12.53 -21.69
N ASN A 29 12.21 -11.25 -21.42
CA ASN A 29 11.00 -10.43 -21.59
C ASN A 29 11.16 -9.29 -22.60
N ILE A 30 11.86 -9.50 -23.73
CA ILE A 30 11.84 -8.56 -24.87
C ILE A 30 10.65 -8.89 -25.77
N ILE A 31 9.81 -7.88 -26.02
CA ILE A 31 8.52 -7.92 -26.70
C ILE A 31 8.58 -8.67 -28.04
N GLY A 32 7.98 -9.83 -28.10
CA GLY A 32 7.70 -10.65 -29.27
C GLY A 32 6.37 -11.36 -29.10
N ALA A 33 5.82 -12.04 -30.10
CA ALA A 33 4.48 -12.65 -30.07
C ALA A 33 4.22 -13.70 -28.96
N ASN A 34 5.22 -14.01 -28.11
CA ASN A 34 5.15 -14.95 -26.98
C ASN A 34 5.32 -14.29 -25.61
N ASP A 35 5.36 -12.94 -25.51
CA ASP A 35 5.71 -12.23 -24.27
C ASP A 35 4.51 -11.92 -23.40
N ARG A 36 3.77 -12.94 -23.00
CA ARG A 36 2.72 -12.78 -22.00
C ARG A 36 3.35 -12.65 -20.61
N ILE A 37 2.90 -11.65 -19.83
CA ILE A 37 3.17 -11.60 -18.40
C ILE A 37 2.30 -12.66 -17.71
N ALA A 38 2.93 -13.65 -17.10
CA ALA A 38 2.26 -14.70 -16.33
C ALA A 38 2.22 -14.32 -14.86
N LEU A 39 1.02 -14.09 -14.33
CA LEU A 39 0.82 -13.70 -12.93
C LEU A 39 0.37 -14.89 -12.08
N GLY A 40 0.86 -14.90 -10.82
CA GLY A 40 0.29 -15.64 -9.72
C GLY A 40 -0.49 -14.72 -8.79
N HIS A 41 -1.50 -15.24 -8.08
CA HIS A 41 -2.25 -14.47 -7.09
C HIS A 41 -2.44 -15.27 -5.81
N ILE A 42 -1.95 -14.74 -4.68
CA ILE A 42 -2.06 -15.32 -3.35
C ILE A 42 -3.10 -14.54 -2.55
N GLY A 43 -4.11 -15.24 -2.03
CA GLY A 43 -5.17 -14.67 -1.20
C GLY A 43 -6.23 -13.90 -1.99
N PRO A 44 -6.82 -14.47 -3.06
CA PRO A 44 -7.88 -13.83 -3.84
C PRO A 44 -9.21 -13.77 -3.08
N GLY A 45 -9.21 -13.20 -1.87
CA GLY A 45 -10.39 -12.86 -1.09
C GLY A 45 -11.20 -11.73 -1.73
N ASN A 46 -11.94 -10.93 -0.94
CA ASN A 46 -12.77 -9.86 -1.51
C ASN A 46 -11.93 -8.81 -2.24
N ARG A 47 -10.87 -8.27 -1.60
CA ARG A 47 -9.96 -7.33 -2.28
C ARG A 47 -9.22 -7.99 -3.44
N GLY A 48 -8.83 -9.24 -3.27
CA GLY A 48 -8.12 -9.97 -4.34
C GLY A 48 -8.97 -10.17 -5.60
N ILE A 49 -10.27 -10.42 -5.48
CA ILE A 49 -11.17 -10.51 -6.65
C ILE A 49 -11.27 -9.17 -7.38
N GLU A 50 -11.31 -8.04 -6.66
CA GLU A 50 -11.24 -6.70 -7.28
C GLU A 50 -9.94 -6.53 -8.08
N LEU A 51 -8.79 -6.87 -7.50
CA LEU A 51 -7.50 -6.83 -8.20
C LEU A 51 -7.47 -7.76 -9.42
N THR A 52 -8.05 -8.95 -9.32
CA THR A 52 -8.20 -9.87 -10.46
C THR A 52 -9.02 -9.23 -11.60
N GLY A 53 -10.10 -8.53 -11.26
CA GLY A 53 -10.92 -7.79 -12.22
C GLY A 53 -10.13 -6.71 -12.95
N MET A 54 -9.38 -5.88 -12.22
CA MET A 54 -8.52 -4.82 -12.77
C MET A 54 -7.45 -5.36 -13.72
N VAL A 55 -6.78 -6.45 -13.35
CA VAL A 55 -5.82 -7.13 -14.25
C VAL A 55 -6.55 -7.64 -15.50
N GLY A 56 -7.77 -8.17 -15.33
CA GLY A 56 -8.61 -8.64 -16.44
C GLY A 56 -8.99 -7.53 -17.43
N GLU A 57 -9.30 -6.33 -16.95
CA GLU A 57 -9.56 -5.15 -17.80
C GLU A 57 -8.33 -4.71 -18.59
N LEU A 58 -7.15 -4.93 -18.03
CA LEU A 58 -5.87 -4.53 -18.62
C LEU A 58 -5.20 -5.65 -19.43
N LYS A 59 -5.81 -6.85 -19.53
CA LYS A 59 -5.20 -8.05 -20.09
C LYS A 59 -4.68 -7.88 -21.51
N ASP A 60 -5.46 -7.25 -22.38
CA ASP A 60 -5.11 -7.06 -23.77
C ASP A 60 -4.07 -5.95 -23.95
N LYS A 61 -4.19 -4.87 -23.16
CA LYS A 61 -3.26 -3.74 -23.19
C LYS A 61 -1.83 -4.15 -22.81
N PHE A 62 -1.69 -5.02 -21.80
CA PHE A 62 -0.39 -5.42 -21.29
C PHE A 62 0.02 -6.85 -21.67
N ASN A 63 -0.82 -7.58 -22.43
CA ASN A 63 -0.64 -9.01 -22.69
C ASN A 63 -0.32 -9.74 -21.38
N VAL A 64 -1.25 -9.68 -20.41
CA VAL A 64 -1.12 -10.23 -19.07
C VAL A 64 -2.19 -11.27 -18.81
N GLU A 65 -1.83 -12.31 -18.07
CA GLU A 65 -2.76 -13.39 -17.70
C GLU A 65 -2.49 -13.87 -16.27
N MET A 66 -3.58 -14.09 -15.50
CA MET A 66 -3.51 -14.78 -14.23
C MET A 66 -3.46 -16.29 -14.45
N THR A 67 -2.26 -16.87 -14.37
CA THR A 67 -2.02 -18.30 -14.72
C THR A 67 -2.02 -19.22 -13.50
N ALA A 68 -1.95 -18.67 -12.29
CA ALA A 68 -1.98 -19.43 -11.04
C ALA A 68 -2.68 -18.63 -9.93
N VAL A 69 -3.45 -19.31 -9.08
CA VAL A 69 -4.10 -18.74 -7.90
C VAL A 69 -3.87 -19.63 -6.69
N SER A 70 -3.79 -19.02 -5.50
CA SER A 70 -3.68 -19.75 -4.24
C SER A 70 -4.53 -19.09 -3.15
N ASP A 71 -5.35 -19.88 -2.46
CA ASP A 71 -6.06 -19.45 -1.26
C ASP A 71 -6.18 -20.63 -0.30
N LEU A 72 -5.98 -20.35 0.99
CA LEU A 72 -6.07 -21.38 2.04
C LEU A 72 -7.51 -21.87 2.25
N TRP A 73 -8.50 -21.05 1.93
CA TRP A 73 -9.91 -21.42 1.99
C TRP A 73 -10.40 -21.88 0.61
N THR A 74 -10.86 -23.12 0.54
CA THR A 74 -11.29 -23.77 -0.72
C THR A 74 -12.36 -22.97 -1.45
N TYR A 75 -13.32 -22.37 -0.75
CA TYR A 75 -14.35 -21.52 -1.35
C TYR A 75 -13.76 -20.31 -2.11
N ASN A 76 -12.80 -19.59 -1.50
CA ASN A 76 -12.14 -18.47 -2.17
C ASN A 76 -11.32 -18.94 -3.37
N LEU A 77 -10.64 -20.09 -3.23
CA LEU A 77 -9.87 -20.68 -4.31
C LEU A 77 -10.75 -21.01 -5.51
N GLU A 78 -11.88 -21.69 -5.31
CA GLU A 78 -12.85 -22.03 -6.36
C GLU A 78 -13.44 -20.77 -7.01
N ARG A 79 -13.80 -19.77 -6.20
CA ARG A 79 -14.29 -18.48 -6.68
C ARG A 79 -13.28 -17.77 -7.56
N ALA A 80 -12.01 -17.80 -7.19
CA ALA A 80 -10.94 -17.21 -7.98
C ALA A 80 -10.69 -17.97 -9.29
N VAL A 81 -10.71 -19.29 -9.27
CA VAL A 81 -10.63 -20.12 -10.48
C VAL A 81 -11.72 -19.78 -11.47
N GLU A 82 -12.97 -19.66 -10.99
CA GLU A 82 -14.12 -19.35 -11.84
C GLU A 82 -14.07 -17.92 -12.38
N ALA A 83 -13.66 -16.93 -11.57
CA ALA A 83 -13.47 -15.56 -12.02
C ALA A 83 -12.44 -15.48 -13.15
N ASN A 84 -11.30 -16.14 -12.98
CA ASN A 84 -10.25 -16.17 -14.00
C ASN A 84 -10.68 -16.95 -15.26
N ARG A 85 -11.43 -18.05 -15.12
CA ARG A 85 -12.00 -18.76 -16.27
C ARG A 85 -12.89 -17.85 -17.11
N LYS A 86 -13.72 -17.02 -16.48
CA LYS A 86 -14.58 -16.05 -17.19
C LYS A 86 -13.77 -14.98 -17.91
N LEU A 87 -12.69 -14.49 -17.29
CA LEU A 87 -11.85 -13.42 -17.84
C LEU A 87 -10.96 -13.90 -19.00
N TYR A 88 -10.40 -15.10 -18.90
CA TYR A 88 -9.35 -15.60 -19.81
C TYR A 88 -9.79 -16.80 -20.66
N GLY A 89 -11.02 -17.31 -20.49
CA GLY A 89 -11.52 -18.48 -21.22
C GLY A 89 -10.94 -19.82 -20.75
N LYS A 90 -10.03 -19.82 -19.79
CA LYS A 90 -9.41 -21.02 -19.20
C LYS A 90 -9.19 -20.87 -17.70
N ALA A 91 -9.17 -21.98 -16.98
CA ALA A 91 -8.89 -22.00 -15.55
C ALA A 91 -7.38 -21.81 -15.30
N PRO A 92 -7.00 -21.01 -14.28
CA PRO A 92 -5.62 -20.97 -13.79
C PRO A 92 -5.30 -22.27 -13.05
N ARG A 93 -4.01 -22.52 -12.82
CA ARG A 93 -3.59 -23.55 -11.84
C ARG A 93 -4.02 -23.11 -10.46
N ALA A 94 -4.56 -24.04 -9.67
CA ALA A 94 -5.09 -23.78 -8.33
C ALA A 94 -4.24 -24.50 -7.29
N PHE A 95 -3.83 -23.76 -6.26
CA PHE A 95 -3.03 -24.27 -5.14
C PHE A 95 -3.68 -23.87 -3.83
N GLN A 96 -3.74 -24.76 -2.88
CA GLN A 96 -4.19 -24.39 -1.55
C GLN A 96 -3.11 -23.62 -0.79
N ARG A 97 -1.85 -23.99 -0.97
CA ARG A 97 -0.73 -23.39 -0.26
C ARG A 97 0.05 -22.38 -1.12
N PRO A 98 0.39 -21.20 -0.58
CA PRO A 98 1.12 -20.18 -1.34
C PRO A 98 2.52 -20.64 -1.76
N GLU A 99 3.19 -21.50 -0.99
CA GLU A 99 4.52 -22.01 -1.30
C GLU A 99 4.54 -22.78 -2.63
N GLU A 100 3.46 -23.55 -2.91
CA GLU A 100 3.33 -24.31 -4.14
C GLU A 100 3.21 -23.38 -5.36
N LEU A 101 2.45 -22.29 -5.22
CA LEU A 101 2.33 -21.27 -6.26
C LEU A 101 3.68 -20.54 -6.46
N ILE A 102 4.35 -20.14 -5.38
CA ILE A 102 5.65 -19.44 -5.44
C ILE A 102 6.71 -20.32 -6.13
N ALA A 103 6.66 -21.64 -5.95
CA ALA A 103 7.58 -22.58 -6.58
C ALA A 103 7.40 -22.70 -8.11
N CYS A 104 6.32 -22.19 -8.69
CA CYS A 104 6.08 -22.20 -10.14
C CYS A 104 7.09 -21.31 -10.86
N LYS A 105 7.97 -21.91 -11.66
CA LYS A 105 9.09 -21.21 -12.33
C LYS A 105 8.65 -20.33 -13.50
N ASP A 106 7.48 -20.54 -14.02
CA ASP A 106 6.91 -19.87 -15.19
C ASP A 106 6.06 -18.63 -14.85
N LEU A 107 6.02 -18.23 -13.60
CA LEU A 107 5.41 -16.95 -13.17
C LEU A 107 6.42 -15.81 -13.26
N ASP A 108 6.01 -14.67 -13.79
CA ASP A 108 6.82 -13.45 -13.86
C ASP A 108 6.66 -12.61 -12.58
N ALA A 109 5.43 -12.47 -12.08
CA ALA A 109 5.13 -11.70 -10.89
C ALA A 109 3.97 -12.30 -10.09
N ILE A 110 3.88 -11.93 -8.81
CA ILE A 110 2.89 -12.46 -7.88
C ILE A 110 2.18 -11.31 -7.15
N ILE A 111 0.84 -11.37 -7.15
CA ILE A 111 -0.02 -10.49 -6.35
C ILE A 111 -0.24 -11.13 -4.97
N ILE A 112 -0.09 -10.34 -3.90
CA ILE A 112 -0.34 -10.73 -2.51
C ILE A 112 -1.46 -9.84 -1.96
N SER A 113 -2.63 -10.43 -1.65
CA SER A 113 -3.79 -9.73 -1.08
C SER A 113 -4.43 -10.51 0.08
N THR A 114 -3.60 -11.13 0.86
CA THR A 114 -3.91 -11.88 2.08
C THR A 114 -4.21 -10.95 3.27
N PRO A 115 -4.50 -11.45 4.48
CA PRO A 115 -4.47 -10.64 5.69
C PRO A 115 -3.09 -10.02 5.96
N GLU A 116 -3.07 -8.80 6.50
CA GLU A 116 -1.86 -7.98 6.64
C GLU A 116 -0.72 -8.60 7.46
N HIS A 117 -1.01 -9.47 8.42
CA HIS A 117 0.02 -10.18 9.21
C HIS A 117 0.89 -11.12 8.37
N SER A 118 0.46 -11.46 7.16
CA SER A 118 1.19 -12.35 6.25
C SER A 118 1.88 -11.63 5.08
N HIS A 119 1.58 -10.35 4.84
CA HIS A 119 2.06 -9.61 3.66
C HIS A 119 3.58 -9.63 3.54
N SER A 120 4.29 -9.19 4.57
CA SER A 120 5.76 -9.11 4.55
C SER A 120 6.42 -10.48 4.46
N LEU A 121 5.88 -11.48 5.14
CA LEU A 121 6.40 -12.85 5.10
C LEU A 121 6.27 -13.45 3.69
N LEU A 122 5.09 -13.32 3.08
CA LEU A 122 4.86 -13.80 1.72
C LEU A 122 5.65 -12.99 0.69
N LEU A 123 5.75 -11.67 0.86
CA LEU A 123 6.55 -10.83 -0.04
C LEU A 123 8.03 -11.23 -0.01
N LYS A 124 8.56 -11.51 1.18
CA LYS A 124 9.91 -12.03 1.31
C LYS A 124 10.10 -13.35 0.57
N MET A 125 9.16 -14.30 0.70
CA MET A 125 9.21 -15.58 -0.01
C MET A 125 9.16 -15.40 -1.53
N VAL A 126 8.31 -14.50 -2.02
CA VAL A 126 8.20 -14.12 -3.44
C VAL A 126 9.53 -13.52 -3.94
N ALA A 127 10.12 -12.61 -3.16
CA ALA A 127 11.41 -12.00 -3.47
C ALA A 127 12.55 -13.02 -3.44
N ASP A 128 12.58 -13.93 -2.47
CA ASP A 128 13.57 -15.01 -2.40
C ASP A 128 13.50 -15.94 -3.61
N ALA A 129 12.30 -16.16 -4.15
CA ALA A 129 12.10 -16.89 -5.40
C ALA A 129 12.47 -16.10 -6.66
N GLY A 130 12.88 -14.82 -6.52
CA GLY A 130 13.29 -13.96 -7.64
C GLY A 130 12.12 -13.48 -8.50
N ARG A 131 10.93 -13.31 -7.92
CA ARG A 131 9.73 -12.84 -8.62
C ARG A 131 9.43 -11.39 -8.30
N ASP A 132 8.97 -10.65 -9.32
CA ASP A 132 8.37 -9.35 -9.13
C ASP A 132 7.05 -9.48 -8.35
N GLY A 133 6.52 -8.38 -7.80
CA GLY A 133 5.34 -8.48 -6.96
C GLY A 133 4.43 -7.26 -6.90
N TYR A 134 3.21 -7.52 -6.49
CA TYR A 134 2.29 -6.53 -5.96
C TYR A 134 1.90 -6.97 -4.55
N CYS A 135 2.05 -6.12 -3.56
CA CYS A 135 1.71 -6.44 -2.18
C CYS A 135 0.68 -5.44 -1.67
N GLU A 136 -0.50 -5.91 -1.24
CA GLU A 136 -1.48 -5.02 -0.62
C GLU A 136 -0.93 -4.33 0.61
N LYS A 137 -1.49 -3.15 0.91
CA LYS A 137 -1.16 -2.36 2.09
C LYS A 137 -1.93 -2.86 3.34
N PRO A 138 -1.37 -2.62 4.54
CA PRO A 138 0.02 -2.20 4.79
C PRO A 138 0.99 -3.30 4.36
N MET A 139 2.22 -2.92 4.03
CA MET A 139 3.21 -3.93 3.62
C MET A 139 3.49 -4.95 4.73
N GLY A 140 3.26 -4.59 5.99
CA GLY A 140 3.31 -5.44 7.17
C GLY A 140 3.21 -4.63 8.45
N ASN A 141 3.11 -5.32 9.60
CA ASN A 141 2.92 -4.74 10.93
C ASN A 141 3.98 -5.22 11.96
N VAL A 142 5.03 -5.87 11.50
CA VAL A 142 6.19 -6.29 12.31
C VAL A 142 7.45 -5.74 11.65
N LEU A 143 8.21 -4.92 12.38
CA LEU A 143 9.35 -4.17 11.83
C LEU A 143 10.38 -5.06 11.14
N GLU A 144 10.82 -6.11 11.82
CA GLU A 144 11.86 -7.00 11.29
C GLU A 144 11.39 -7.76 10.02
N GLU A 145 10.09 -8.07 9.94
CA GLU A 145 9.53 -8.76 8.78
C GLU A 145 9.43 -7.83 7.57
N VAL A 146 8.95 -6.58 7.76
CA VAL A 146 8.87 -5.60 6.65
C VAL A 146 10.27 -5.20 6.18
N LYS A 147 11.24 -5.08 7.09
CA LYS A 147 12.64 -4.83 6.77
C LYS A 147 13.22 -5.96 5.92
N ALA A 148 13.06 -7.20 6.37
CA ALA A 148 13.55 -8.37 5.66
C ALA A 148 12.93 -8.51 4.25
N ALA A 149 11.64 -8.20 4.11
CA ALA A 149 10.96 -8.22 2.80
C ALA A 149 11.50 -7.12 1.87
N ARG A 150 11.63 -5.88 2.36
CA ARG A 150 12.22 -4.76 1.61
C ARG A 150 13.62 -5.10 1.12
N ASP A 151 14.47 -5.56 2.02
CA ASP A 151 15.87 -5.85 1.74
C ASP A 151 16.01 -6.98 0.71
N ALA A 152 15.18 -8.02 0.80
CA ALA A 152 15.15 -9.11 -0.19
C ALA A 152 14.74 -8.62 -1.60
N VAL A 153 13.74 -7.72 -1.68
CA VAL A 153 13.30 -7.10 -2.94
C VAL A 153 14.43 -6.25 -3.54
N GLN A 154 15.05 -5.38 -2.72
CA GLN A 154 16.10 -4.47 -3.17
C GLN A 154 17.36 -5.22 -3.59
N ALA A 155 17.78 -6.24 -2.84
CA ALA A 155 18.97 -7.04 -3.15
C ALA A 155 18.89 -7.73 -4.53
N LYS A 156 17.69 -8.01 -5.02
CA LYS A 156 17.47 -8.64 -6.33
C LYS A 156 16.95 -7.67 -7.40
N ASN A 157 16.86 -6.38 -7.09
CA ASN A 157 16.35 -5.35 -8.00
C ASN A 157 14.99 -5.72 -8.63
N LEU A 158 14.08 -6.25 -7.81
CA LEU A 158 12.75 -6.66 -8.24
C LEU A 158 11.81 -5.46 -8.35
N ILE A 159 10.84 -5.57 -9.25
CA ILE A 159 9.77 -4.59 -9.39
C ILE A 159 8.63 -4.98 -8.45
N VAL A 160 8.53 -4.28 -7.33
CA VAL A 160 7.46 -4.49 -6.37
C VAL A 160 6.68 -3.21 -6.15
N GLN A 161 5.36 -3.28 -6.34
CA GLN A 161 4.44 -2.20 -6.00
C GLN A 161 3.63 -2.55 -4.76
N VAL A 162 3.53 -1.59 -3.85
CA VAL A 162 2.67 -1.69 -2.66
C VAL A 162 1.31 -1.05 -2.94
N GLY A 163 0.23 -1.63 -2.42
CA GLY A 163 -1.16 -1.25 -2.70
C GLY A 163 -1.61 0.09 -2.13
N THR A 164 -0.76 1.12 -2.13
CA THR A 164 -1.10 2.51 -1.78
C THR A 164 -1.49 3.28 -3.05
N GLN A 165 -2.69 3.00 -3.55
CA GLN A 165 -3.17 3.41 -4.88
C GLN A 165 -3.22 4.92 -5.10
N HIS A 166 -3.43 5.70 -4.06
CA HIS A 166 -3.51 7.17 -4.14
C HIS A 166 -2.25 7.82 -4.73
N ARG A 167 -1.08 7.19 -4.65
CA ARG A 167 0.14 7.68 -5.32
C ARG A 167 0.07 7.70 -6.84
N SER A 168 -0.86 6.96 -7.43
CA SER A 168 -1.03 6.89 -8.89
C SER A 168 -2.17 7.76 -9.41
N GLU A 169 -2.89 8.44 -8.54
CA GLU A 169 -4.00 9.32 -8.90
C GLU A 169 -3.47 10.62 -9.51
N PRO A 170 -3.93 11.02 -10.72
CA PRO A 170 -3.42 12.22 -11.39
C PRO A 170 -3.54 13.49 -10.56
N TYR A 171 -4.62 13.65 -9.80
CA TYR A 171 -4.82 14.82 -8.95
C TYR A 171 -3.90 14.83 -7.72
N GLN A 172 -3.56 13.67 -7.15
CA GLN A 172 -2.58 13.59 -6.04
C GLN A 172 -1.17 13.89 -6.55
N ILE A 173 -0.85 13.48 -7.78
CA ILE A 173 0.40 13.83 -8.44
C ILE A 173 0.49 15.36 -8.61
N ALA A 174 -0.59 16.00 -9.07
CA ALA A 174 -0.64 17.45 -9.23
C ALA A 174 -0.52 18.20 -7.89
N VAL A 175 -1.21 17.74 -6.84
CA VAL A 175 -1.08 18.27 -5.47
C VAL A 175 0.35 18.15 -4.95
N ARG A 176 0.98 17.00 -5.12
CA ARG A 176 2.39 16.78 -4.77
C ARG A 176 3.29 17.81 -5.46
N ASP A 177 3.12 17.98 -6.77
CA ASP A 177 3.98 18.86 -7.55
C ASP A 177 3.81 20.33 -7.15
N LEU A 178 2.58 20.78 -6.82
CA LEU A 178 2.32 22.10 -6.27
C LEU A 178 3.01 22.30 -4.90
N ILE A 179 2.88 21.34 -3.99
CA ILE A 179 3.48 21.43 -2.65
C ILE A 179 5.01 21.46 -2.76
N ARG A 180 5.59 20.55 -3.53
CA ARG A 180 7.05 20.47 -3.74
C ARG A 180 7.59 21.65 -4.52
N GLY A 181 6.76 22.28 -5.38
CA GLY A 181 7.03 23.54 -6.06
C GLY A 181 7.00 24.77 -5.15
N GLY A 182 6.69 24.60 -3.84
CA GLY A 182 6.71 25.65 -2.83
C GLY A 182 5.46 26.52 -2.79
N ALA A 183 4.33 26.05 -3.34
CA ALA A 183 3.06 26.79 -3.32
C ALA A 183 2.58 27.10 -1.90
N LEU A 184 2.83 26.22 -0.92
CA LEU A 184 2.45 26.41 0.47
C LEU A 184 3.54 27.13 1.31
N GLY A 185 4.76 27.30 0.79
CA GLY A 185 5.92 27.69 1.60
C GLY A 185 6.30 26.60 2.58
N ASP A 186 6.88 26.97 3.74
CA ASP A 186 7.20 26.01 4.80
C ASP A 186 5.91 25.49 5.42
N VAL A 187 5.67 24.19 5.32
CA VAL A 187 4.53 23.53 5.96
C VAL A 187 4.84 23.29 7.42
N SER A 188 3.92 23.66 8.31
CA SER A 188 4.04 23.45 9.75
C SER A 188 3.13 22.31 10.25
N LYS A 189 2.00 22.05 9.57
CA LYS A 189 1.00 21.09 10.01
C LYS A 189 0.31 20.40 8.85
N TYR A 190 0.08 19.10 9.01
CA TYR A 190 -0.69 18.25 8.11
C TYR A 190 -1.76 17.51 8.90
N GLU A 191 -3.02 17.72 8.62
CA GLU A 191 -4.15 17.14 9.36
C GLU A 191 -4.93 16.17 8.50
N ILE A 192 -5.30 15.03 9.08
CA ILE A 192 -6.10 13.98 8.46
C ILE A 192 -7.21 13.58 9.43
N ALA A 193 -8.45 13.60 8.96
CA ALA A 193 -9.58 13.02 9.66
C ALA A 193 -10.36 12.10 8.74
N TRP A 194 -10.67 10.90 9.22
CA TRP A 194 -11.47 9.92 8.51
C TRP A 194 -12.38 9.17 9.46
N ASN A 195 -13.69 9.41 9.38
CA ASN A 195 -14.67 8.84 10.28
C ASN A 195 -15.59 7.84 9.57
N TYR A 196 -16.24 7.00 10.34
CA TYR A 196 -17.19 6.00 9.87
C TYR A 196 -18.20 5.67 10.95
N HIS A 197 -19.47 5.53 10.61
CA HIS A 197 -20.49 5.07 11.55
C HIS A 197 -20.74 3.58 11.40
N GLY A 198 -20.28 2.77 12.33
CA GLY A 198 -20.54 1.33 12.33
C GLY A 198 -19.46 0.49 13.03
N ALA A 199 -19.85 -0.71 13.41
CA ALA A 199 -18.95 -1.71 13.99
C ALA A 199 -18.04 -2.31 12.88
N ARG A 200 -17.12 -1.47 12.37
CA ARG A 200 -16.25 -1.82 11.25
C ARG A 200 -15.53 -3.14 11.50
N TRP A 201 -15.46 -3.96 10.46
CA TRP A 201 -14.87 -5.30 10.40
C TRP A 201 -15.58 -6.39 11.20
N ARG A 202 -16.61 -6.09 11.99
CA ARG A 202 -17.46 -7.04 12.69
C ARG A 202 -18.64 -7.49 11.83
N GLY A 203 -19.20 -8.68 12.11
CA GLY A 203 -20.41 -9.16 11.49
C GLY A 203 -20.24 -9.73 10.07
N ARG A 204 -19.07 -10.27 9.77
CA ARG A 204 -18.77 -10.90 8.47
C ARG A 204 -19.64 -12.15 8.29
N PRO A 205 -20.47 -12.20 7.25
CA PRO A 205 -21.38 -13.35 7.01
C PRO A 205 -20.63 -14.66 6.75
N GLU A 206 -19.41 -14.56 6.20
CA GLU A 206 -18.54 -15.68 5.90
C GLU A 206 -18.13 -16.48 7.15
N VAL A 207 -18.13 -15.86 8.33
CA VAL A 207 -17.85 -16.51 9.62
C VAL A 207 -18.72 -17.74 9.86
N LYS A 208 -19.97 -17.72 9.37
CA LYS A 208 -20.91 -18.85 9.50
C LYS A 208 -20.73 -19.92 8.42
N GLN A 209 -19.95 -19.64 7.39
CA GLN A 209 -19.79 -20.50 6.21
C GLN A 209 -18.54 -21.38 6.30
N ILE A 210 -17.43 -20.80 6.77
CA ILE A 210 -16.14 -21.50 6.82
C ILE A 210 -16.13 -22.56 7.92
N LYS A 211 -15.54 -23.71 7.61
CA LYS A 211 -15.28 -24.80 8.55
C LYS A 211 -13.78 -25.08 8.58
N GLU A 212 -13.28 -25.66 9.68
CA GLU A 212 -11.86 -25.97 9.84
C GLU A 212 -11.32 -26.85 8.70
N GLN A 213 -12.09 -27.82 8.25
CA GLN A 213 -11.72 -28.73 7.16
C GLN A 213 -11.66 -28.07 5.77
N ASP A 214 -12.22 -26.87 5.63
CA ASP A 214 -12.28 -26.13 4.35
C ASP A 214 -11.08 -25.19 4.18
N THR A 215 -10.20 -25.09 5.19
CA THR A 215 -9.04 -24.20 5.20
C THR A 215 -7.80 -24.81 5.83
N ASP A 216 -6.62 -24.39 5.40
CA ASP A 216 -5.38 -24.68 6.11
C ASP A 216 -5.16 -23.63 7.22
N TRP A 217 -5.81 -23.83 8.36
CA TRP A 217 -5.72 -22.94 9.50
C TRP A 217 -4.30 -22.73 10.01
N ARG A 218 -3.46 -23.80 10.01
CA ARG A 218 -2.07 -23.68 10.46
C ARG A 218 -1.26 -22.77 9.54
N ALA A 219 -1.44 -22.88 8.23
CA ALA A 219 -0.80 -22.01 7.27
C ALA A 219 -1.30 -20.55 7.38
N TRP A 220 -2.60 -20.34 7.69
CA TRP A 220 -3.16 -19.00 7.90
C TRP A 220 -2.49 -18.27 9.09
N LEU A 221 -2.17 -18.98 10.16
CA LEU A 221 -1.47 -18.41 11.31
C LEU A 221 -0.04 -17.97 10.98
N MET A 222 0.53 -18.39 9.87
CA MET A 222 1.92 -18.10 9.48
C MET A 222 2.90 -18.47 10.60
N ASN A 223 3.66 -17.50 11.11
CA ASN A 223 4.61 -17.66 12.21
C ASN A 223 4.01 -17.48 13.61
N LYS A 224 2.69 -17.22 13.71
CA LYS A 224 2.04 -17.06 15.01
C LYS A 224 1.91 -18.41 15.74
N PRO A 225 1.86 -18.41 17.08
CA PRO A 225 1.63 -19.62 17.86
C PRO A 225 0.36 -20.35 17.43
N TYR A 226 0.40 -21.69 17.46
CA TYR A 226 -0.78 -22.47 17.13
C TYR A 226 -1.90 -22.24 18.16
N ARG A 227 -3.12 -22.11 17.66
CA ARG A 227 -4.38 -22.08 18.42
C ARG A 227 -5.47 -22.84 17.68
N ARG A 228 -6.53 -23.17 18.39
CA ARG A 228 -7.69 -23.82 17.76
C ARG A 228 -8.27 -22.94 16.68
N PHE A 229 -8.86 -23.57 15.67
CA PHE A 229 -9.55 -22.86 14.60
C PHE A 229 -10.64 -21.93 15.16
N ASP A 230 -10.64 -20.71 14.68
CA ASP A 230 -11.59 -19.67 15.03
C ASP A 230 -12.04 -18.95 13.76
N PRO A 231 -13.26 -19.22 13.28
CA PRO A 231 -13.79 -18.60 12.07
C PRO A 231 -13.97 -17.09 12.20
N GLN A 232 -14.23 -16.60 13.42
CA GLN A 232 -14.35 -15.18 13.67
C GLN A 232 -12.99 -14.50 13.53
N LEU A 233 -11.95 -15.06 14.13
CA LEU A 233 -10.59 -14.57 13.96
C LEU A 233 -10.14 -14.61 12.49
N TYR A 234 -10.49 -15.65 11.75
CA TYR A 234 -10.13 -15.77 10.33
C TYR A 234 -10.62 -14.58 9.47
N PHE A 235 -11.85 -14.13 9.68
CA PHE A 235 -12.45 -13.05 8.88
C PHE A 235 -12.38 -11.66 9.51
N GLU A 236 -12.35 -11.61 10.84
CA GLU A 236 -12.41 -10.38 11.63
C GLU A 236 -11.05 -10.05 12.30
N PHE A 237 -9.97 -10.57 11.76
CA PHE A 237 -8.60 -10.47 12.29
C PHE A 237 -8.17 -9.01 12.59
N ARG A 238 -8.75 -8.03 11.91
CA ARG A 238 -8.49 -6.60 12.13
C ARG A 238 -8.94 -6.08 13.49
N LEU A 239 -9.76 -6.86 14.20
CA LEU A 239 -10.21 -6.54 15.54
C LEU A 239 -9.19 -6.97 16.61
N TYR A 240 -8.20 -7.81 16.26
CA TYR A 240 -7.28 -8.45 17.20
C TYR A 240 -5.84 -7.98 16.96
N LYS A 241 -5.23 -7.42 18.02
CA LYS A 241 -3.90 -6.77 17.98
C LYS A 241 -2.74 -7.66 17.53
N GLU A 242 -2.88 -8.98 17.68
CA GLU A 242 -1.85 -9.93 17.25
C GLU A 242 -1.74 -10.02 15.72
N PHE A 243 -2.83 -9.74 15.01
CA PHE A 243 -2.92 -9.91 13.55
C PHE A 243 -2.96 -8.59 12.79
N SER A 244 -3.41 -7.51 13.46
CA SER A 244 -3.60 -6.20 12.86
C SER A 244 -3.53 -5.13 13.93
N SER A 245 -3.11 -3.92 13.58
CA SER A 245 -3.29 -2.75 14.44
C SER A 245 -4.65 -2.04 14.24
N GLY A 246 -5.52 -2.59 13.38
CA GLY A 246 -6.83 -2.01 13.10
C GLY A 246 -6.74 -0.69 12.33
N ILE A 247 -7.13 0.41 12.95
CA ILE A 247 -7.15 1.74 12.32
C ILE A 247 -5.77 2.17 11.78
N PRO A 248 -4.65 2.08 12.52
CA PRO A 248 -3.35 2.44 11.98
C PRO A 248 -3.00 1.72 10.67
N ASP A 249 -3.15 0.40 10.62
CA ASP A 249 -2.81 -0.39 9.45
C ASP A 249 -3.77 -0.16 8.27
N GLN A 250 -5.06 -0.05 8.58
CA GLN A 250 -6.07 -0.09 7.52
C GLN A 250 -6.41 1.28 6.96
N TRP A 251 -6.39 2.33 7.78
CA TRP A 251 -6.83 3.67 7.39
C TRP A 251 -5.73 4.71 7.48
N MET A 252 -5.04 4.81 8.64
CA MET A 252 -3.97 5.78 8.79
C MET A 252 -2.85 5.57 7.78
N SER A 253 -2.58 4.33 7.37
CA SER A 253 -1.56 4.00 6.37
C SER A 253 -1.74 4.74 5.04
N HIS A 254 -2.98 4.96 4.56
CA HIS A 254 -3.25 5.74 3.36
C HIS A 254 -2.87 7.21 3.54
N GLY A 255 -3.35 7.84 4.61
CA GLY A 255 -3.09 9.26 4.86
C GLY A 255 -1.62 9.55 5.15
N ILE A 256 -0.95 8.68 5.91
CA ILE A 256 0.49 8.79 6.17
C ILE A 256 1.31 8.59 4.90
N ASP A 257 0.93 7.65 4.04
CA ASP A 257 1.60 7.45 2.77
C ASP A 257 1.51 8.68 1.86
N LEU A 258 0.33 9.34 1.82
CA LEU A 258 0.17 10.62 1.13
C LEU A 258 0.96 11.75 1.78
N ALA A 259 1.03 11.83 3.12
CA ALA A 259 1.86 12.82 3.79
C ALA A 259 3.34 12.64 3.41
N HIS A 260 3.85 11.42 3.41
CA HIS A 260 5.20 11.11 2.93
C HIS A 260 5.38 11.50 1.44
N TYR A 261 4.38 11.20 0.62
CA TYR A 261 4.42 11.49 -0.81
C TYR A 261 4.44 12.98 -1.13
N PHE A 262 3.63 13.77 -0.45
CA PHE A 262 3.53 15.22 -0.67
C PHE A 262 4.74 15.96 -0.09
N MET A 263 5.14 15.57 1.12
CA MET A 263 6.18 16.29 1.87
C MET A 263 7.60 15.82 1.55
N ASP A 264 7.77 14.80 0.70
CA ASP A 264 9.07 14.18 0.40
C ASP A 264 9.80 13.70 1.67
N GLU A 265 9.04 13.04 2.54
CA GLU A 265 9.54 12.47 3.80
C GLU A 265 9.41 10.95 3.79
N GLN A 266 10.16 10.29 4.66
CA GLN A 266 10.10 8.84 4.79
C GLN A 266 9.63 8.39 6.16
N TYR A 267 10.14 8.99 7.21
CA TYR A 267 9.89 8.53 8.57
C TYR A 267 9.59 9.68 9.51
N PRO A 268 8.63 9.51 10.44
CA PRO A 268 8.49 10.42 11.55
C PRO A 268 9.69 10.28 12.51
N GLU A 269 10.14 11.38 13.07
CA GLU A 269 11.11 11.42 14.16
C GLU A 269 10.50 10.84 15.45
N SER A 270 9.23 11.17 15.70
CA SER A 270 8.51 10.67 16.88
C SER A 270 7.02 10.60 16.66
N ALA A 271 6.36 9.75 17.46
CA ALA A 271 4.91 9.59 17.49
C ALA A 271 4.37 9.50 18.91
N VAL A 272 3.18 10.08 19.12
CA VAL A 272 2.32 9.83 20.28
C VAL A 272 0.93 9.47 19.77
N ALA A 273 0.20 8.63 20.50
CA ALA A 273 -1.15 8.24 20.13
C ALA A 273 -2.01 7.98 21.35
N HIS A 274 -3.31 8.20 21.19
CA HIS A 274 -4.33 7.89 22.19
C HIS A 274 -5.61 7.44 21.49
N GLY A 275 -6.47 6.73 22.23
CA GLY A 275 -7.73 6.21 21.72
C GLY A 275 -8.35 5.22 22.67
N GLY A 276 -9.32 4.46 22.17
CA GLY A 276 -10.00 3.44 22.97
C GLY A 276 -11.14 2.79 22.22
N ILE A 277 -11.84 1.91 22.94
CA ILE A 277 -13.09 1.29 22.51
C ILE A 277 -14.21 2.10 23.19
N PHE A 278 -14.76 3.09 22.47
CA PHE A 278 -15.75 4.03 23.02
C PHE A 278 -17.14 3.85 22.42
N ALA A 279 -17.21 3.30 21.20
CA ALA A 279 -18.47 3.15 20.47
C ALA A 279 -18.95 1.69 20.39
N TRP A 280 -18.05 0.71 20.16
CA TRP A 280 -18.43 -0.66 19.84
C TRP A 280 -17.80 -1.68 20.78
N HIS A 281 -18.50 -1.99 21.89
CA HIS A 281 -18.08 -3.00 22.88
C HIS A 281 -18.44 -4.43 22.43
N ASP A 282 -17.88 -4.85 21.30
CA ASP A 282 -18.19 -6.09 20.59
C ASP A 282 -17.13 -7.18 20.76
N GLY A 283 -16.21 -7.03 21.73
CA GLY A 283 -15.13 -7.97 22.00
C GLY A 283 -13.87 -7.73 21.16
N ARG A 284 -13.78 -6.58 20.46
CA ARG A 284 -12.55 -6.14 19.79
C ARG A 284 -11.45 -5.81 20.80
N GLU A 285 -10.21 -5.95 20.39
CA GLU A 285 -9.03 -5.47 21.14
C GLU A 285 -8.56 -4.13 20.57
N ASN A 286 -8.57 -3.98 19.26
CA ASN A 286 -8.13 -2.74 18.59
C ASN A 286 -9.15 -1.61 18.79
N PRO A 287 -8.68 -0.36 18.91
CA PRO A 287 -9.53 0.79 19.17
C PRO A 287 -10.52 1.03 18.02
N ASP A 288 -11.70 1.56 18.34
CA ASP A 288 -12.67 2.10 17.38
C ASP A 288 -12.60 3.62 17.25
N THR A 289 -11.87 4.26 18.15
CA THR A 289 -11.55 5.69 18.12
C THR A 289 -10.07 5.85 18.39
N PHE A 290 -9.36 6.54 17.47
CA PHE A 290 -7.92 6.60 17.49
C PHE A 290 -7.40 7.96 16.99
N GLN A 291 -6.42 8.52 17.71
CA GLN A 291 -5.70 9.72 17.29
C GLN A 291 -4.20 9.52 17.42
N ALA A 292 -3.44 10.09 16.49
CA ALA A 292 -1.99 10.10 16.53
C ALA A 292 -1.42 11.46 16.12
N LEU A 293 -0.29 11.83 16.72
CA LEU A 293 0.53 12.98 16.33
C LEU A 293 1.93 12.47 16.01
N LEU A 294 2.42 12.81 14.81
CA LEU A 294 3.72 12.39 14.32
C LEU A 294 4.55 13.64 13.95
N THR A 295 5.72 13.78 14.56
CA THR A 295 6.68 14.87 14.24
C THR A 295 7.64 14.38 13.19
N TYR A 296 7.93 15.22 12.18
CA TYR A 296 8.84 14.88 11.08
C TYR A 296 10.12 15.74 11.11
N PRO A 297 11.26 15.22 10.62
CA PRO A 297 12.55 15.91 10.68
C PRO A 297 12.58 17.29 10.02
N ARG A 298 11.76 17.53 8.98
CA ARG A 298 11.62 18.84 8.33
C ARG A 298 10.85 19.88 9.14
N GLY A 299 10.44 19.55 10.37
CA GLY A 299 9.82 20.52 11.29
C GLY A 299 8.32 20.72 11.07
N PHE A 300 7.58 19.69 10.70
CA PHE A 300 6.12 19.73 10.65
C PHE A 300 5.49 18.59 11.47
N LEU A 301 4.24 18.80 11.85
CA LEU A 301 3.44 17.86 12.61
C LEU A 301 2.33 17.27 11.75
N VAL A 302 2.24 15.94 11.69
CA VAL A 302 1.05 15.24 11.14
C VAL A 302 0.12 14.88 12.29
N SER A 303 -1.17 15.22 12.16
CA SER A 303 -2.22 14.74 13.05
C SER A 303 -3.19 13.84 12.30
N TYR A 304 -3.48 12.68 12.87
CA TYR A 304 -4.44 11.72 12.34
C TYR A 304 -5.56 11.48 13.36
N SER A 305 -6.81 11.43 12.88
CA SER A 305 -8.00 11.21 13.73
C SER A 305 -9.01 10.32 13.03
N THR A 306 -9.51 9.30 13.73
CA THR A 306 -10.60 8.42 13.27
C THR A 306 -11.53 8.07 14.42
N SER A 307 -12.85 8.07 14.15
CA SER A 307 -13.85 7.46 15.00
C SER A 307 -14.78 6.58 14.17
N PHE A 308 -15.13 5.41 14.69
CA PHE A 308 -16.17 4.54 14.14
C PHE A 308 -17.55 4.81 14.78
N GLY A 309 -17.66 5.81 15.64
CA GLY A 309 -18.90 6.20 16.32
C GLY A 309 -19.81 7.12 15.51
N ASN A 310 -19.31 7.75 14.46
CA ASN A 310 -20.07 8.67 13.62
C ASN A 310 -19.43 8.82 12.22
N ASP A 311 -20.20 9.36 11.28
CA ASP A 311 -19.82 9.61 9.89
C ASP A 311 -19.58 11.09 9.57
N ALA A 312 -19.16 11.87 10.57
CA ALA A 312 -18.76 13.25 10.33
C ALA A 312 -17.74 13.30 9.17
N PRO A 313 -17.90 14.25 8.22
CA PRO A 313 -17.06 14.30 7.04
C PRO A 313 -15.58 14.30 7.37
N GLY A 314 -14.84 13.42 6.68
CA GLY A 314 -13.38 13.41 6.73
C GLY A 314 -12.79 14.63 6.01
N TYR A 315 -11.56 14.95 6.32
CA TYR A 315 -10.82 16.01 5.63
C TYR A 315 -9.32 15.74 5.65
N THR A 316 -8.63 16.37 4.70
CA THR A 316 -7.18 16.55 4.75
C THR A 316 -6.88 18.04 4.65
N ARG A 317 -5.98 18.55 5.50
CA ARG A 317 -5.58 19.95 5.51
C ARG A 317 -4.07 20.10 5.71
N ILE A 318 -3.42 20.87 4.82
CA ILE A 318 -1.98 21.07 4.81
C ILE A 318 -1.72 22.57 4.96
N MET A 319 -1.13 22.98 6.07
CA MET A 319 -0.95 24.37 6.46
C MET A 319 0.50 24.80 6.29
N GLY A 320 0.72 25.66 5.35
CA GLY A 320 2.01 26.28 5.10
C GLY A 320 2.02 27.80 5.36
N LYS A 321 3.19 28.40 5.38
CA LYS A 321 3.34 29.86 5.63
C LYS A 321 2.74 30.76 4.54
N LYS A 322 2.60 30.26 3.29
CA LYS A 322 2.07 31.05 2.17
C LYS A 322 0.61 30.71 1.87
N ALA A 323 0.21 29.48 2.10
CA ALA A 323 -1.15 29.02 1.80
C ALA A 323 -1.50 27.78 2.59
N THR A 324 -2.79 27.57 2.78
CA THR A 324 -3.38 26.33 3.28
C THR A 324 -4.07 25.60 2.15
N MET A 325 -3.73 24.31 1.95
CA MET A 325 -4.41 23.42 1.02
C MET A 325 -5.30 22.45 1.80
N PHE A 326 -6.52 22.23 1.33
CA PHE A 326 -7.44 21.32 2.02
C PHE A 326 -8.36 20.59 1.04
N ASN A 327 -8.78 19.40 1.48
CA ASN A 327 -9.73 18.54 0.82
C ASN A 327 -10.86 18.19 1.80
N THR A 328 -12.10 18.52 1.46
CA THR A 328 -13.28 18.30 2.32
C THR A 328 -14.09 17.05 1.94
N GLY A 329 -13.67 16.32 0.93
CA GLY A 329 -14.35 15.10 0.47
C GLY A 329 -13.84 13.81 1.10
N GLY A 330 -12.91 13.91 2.07
CA GLY A 330 -12.19 12.76 2.61
C GLY A 330 -11.02 12.31 1.71
N GLU A 331 -10.35 11.27 2.13
CA GLU A 331 -9.28 10.64 1.37
C GLU A 331 -9.83 10.11 0.04
N GLY A 332 -9.12 10.34 -1.07
CA GLY A 332 -9.58 9.96 -2.41
C GLY A 332 -10.54 10.95 -3.10
N SER A 333 -10.90 12.07 -2.47
CA SER A 333 -11.65 13.11 -3.18
C SER A 333 -10.73 13.95 -4.07
N PRO A 334 -11.07 14.20 -5.35
CA PRO A 334 -10.29 15.07 -6.23
C PRO A 334 -10.45 16.56 -5.89
N ARG A 335 -11.29 16.92 -4.91
CA ARG A 335 -11.66 18.31 -4.60
C ARG A 335 -10.67 18.94 -3.62
N TRP A 336 -9.55 19.37 -4.16
CA TRP A 336 -8.59 20.17 -3.42
C TRP A 336 -8.82 21.67 -3.62
N HIS A 337 -8.70 22.42 -2.54
CA HIS A 337 -8.81 23.86 -2.50
C HIS A 337 -7.53 24.44 -1.88
N MET A 338 -7.11 25.61 -2.35
CA MET A 338 -6.00 26.33 -1.75
C MET A 338 -6.44 27.75 -1.38
N VAL A 339 -6.08 28.17 -0.18
CA VAL A 339 -6.32 29.52 0.33
C VAL A 339 -4.97 30.16 0.65
N GLU A 340 -4.69 31.32 0.08
CA GLU A 340 -3.48 32.07 0.41
C GLU A 340 -3.56 32.58 1.85
N GLU A 341 -2.45 32.48 2.58
CA GLU A 341 -2.35 33.11 3.91
C GLU A 341 -2.15 34.62 3.71
N VAL A 342 -3.00 35.41 4.35
CA VAL A 342 -2.88 36.88 4.38
C VAL A 342 -1.96 37.19 5.56
N GLY A 343 -0.77 37.73 5.27
CA GLY A 343 0.27 37.95 6.27
C GLY A 343 -0.13 38.92 7.39
N ASN A 344 0.64 38.83 8.44
CA ASN A 344 0.69 39.58 9.69
C ASN A 344 -0.33 40.68 9.89
N HIS A 345 -1.33 40.41 10.71
CA HIS A 345 -2.12 41.43 11.35
C HIS A 345 -1.48 41.74 12.72
N GLU A 346 -0.82 42.87 12.82
CA GLU A 346 -0.25 43.35 14.10
C GLU A 346 -1.29 43.67 15.18
N GLN A 347 -2.59 43.43 14.90
CA GLN A 347 -3.67 43.69 15.85
C GLN A 347 -4.66 42.53 15.84
N ASP A 348 -4.78 41.88 16.97
CA ASP A 348 -5.59 40.69 17.23
C ASP A 348 -7.13 40.91 17.16
N ASP A 349 -7.63 42.08 16.84
CA ASP A 349 -9.03 42.43 17.02
C ASP A 349 -9.92 42.22 15.75
N ASP A 350 -9.39 41.88 14.58
CA ASP A 350 -10.18 41.68 13.37
C ASP A 350 -10.01 40.29 12.77
N ILE A 351 -10.51 39.26 13.42
CA ILE A 351 -10.60 37.88 12.90
C ILE A 351 -11.57 37.76 11.73
N ASP A 352 -12.32 38.79 11.40
CA ASP A 352 -13.40 38.80 10.40
C ASP A 352 -12.97 39.23 8.98
N GLN A 353 -11.68 39.33 8.67
CA GLN A 353 -11.30 39.65 7.31
C GLN A 353 -11.49 38.42 6.41
N LYS A 354 -12.43 38.57 5.49
CA LYS A 354 -12.87 37.61 4.48
C LYS A 354 -11.69 36.98 3.78
N ARG A 355 -11.30 35.77 4.21
CA ARG A 355 -10.41 34.92 3.42
C ARG A 355 -11.13 34.54 2.13
N VAL A 356 -10.71 35.10 1.02
CA VAL A 356 -11.21 34.71 -0.29
C VAL A 356 -10.49 33.44 -0.69
N ALA A 357 -11.18 32.32 -0.55
CA ALA A 357 -10.67 31.06 -1.09
C ALA A 357 -10.49 31.18 -2.60
N LYS A 358 -9.25 31.15 -3.06
CA LYS A 358 -8.97 30.90 -4.48
C LYS A 358 -9.10 29.41 -4.70
N ASN A 359 -10.17 28.99 -5.39
CA ASN A 359 -10.25 27.64 -5.89
C ASN A 359 -9.11 27.47 -6.91
N ILE A 360 -8.07 26.75 -6.55
CA ILE A 360 -7.09 26.28 -7.52
C ILE A 360 -7.77 25.12 -8.25
N LEU A 361 -8.17 25.40 -9.47
CA LEU A 361 -8.57 24.35 -10.41
C LEU A 361 -7.29 23.56 -10.74
N LEU A 362 -7.17 22.37 -10.18
CA LEU A 362 -6.11 21.46 -10.57
C LEU A 362 -6.22 21.15 -12.06
N PRO A 363 -5.09 20.85 -12.75
CA PRO A 363 -5.13 20.43 -14.14
C PRO A 363 -5.91 19.13 -14.28
N GLY A 364 -7.19 19.19 -14.49
CA GLY A 364 -8.13 18.08 -14.51
C GLY A 364 -9.57 18.55 -14.40
N ASP A 365 -9.81 19.73 -13.81
CA ASP A 365 -11.18 20.26 -13.65
C ASP A 365 -11.78 20.82 -14.95
N LYS A 366 -10.98 21.00 -16.00
CA LYS A 366 -11.48 21.35 -17.33
C LYS A 366 -11.74 20.08 -18.14
N GLY A 367 -12.89 19.43 -17.89
CA GLY A 367 -13.46 18.49 -18.85
C GLY A 367 -13.05 17.02 -18.70
N LEU A 368 -12.38 16.62 -17.62
CA LEU A 368 -12.32 15.20 -17.28
C LEU A 368 -13.64 14.79 -16.58
N PRO A 369 -14.25 13.66 -16.98
CA PRO A 369 -15.41 13.13 -16.26
C PRO A 369 -15.02 12.92 -14.79
N PRO A 370 -15.99 13.03 -13.84
CA PRO A 370 -15.73 12.68 -12.46
C PRO A 370 -15.16 11.26 -12.44
N MET A 371 -13.92 11.10 -11.94
CA MET A 371 -13.32 9.78 -11.81
C MET A 371 -14.19 8.95 -10.88
N SER A 372 -14.62 7.80 -11.33
CA SER A 372 -15.31 6.83 -10.48
C SER A 372 -14.28 6.26 -9.45
N ILE A 373 -14.78 5.81 -8.30
CA ILE A 373 -13.94 5.22 -7.22
C ILE A 373 -13.07 4.04 -7.73
N GLY A 374 -13.35 3.48 -8.91
CA GLY A 374 -12.56 2.41 -9.53
C GLY A 374 -11.38 2.87 -10.40
N ASP A 375 -11.36 4.14 -10.83
CA ASP A 375 -10.34 4.61 -11.78
C ASP A 375 -8.95 4.75 -11.14
N ASP A 376 -8.89 5.00 -9.84
CA ASP A 376 -7.65 5.18 -9.08
C ASP A 376 -6.86 3.87 -8.94
N ASP A 377 -7.57 2.81 -8.58
CA ASP A 377 -7.01 1.46 -8.48
C ASP A 377 -6.55 0.96 -9.85
N LEU A 378 -7.30 1.25 -10.92
CA LEU A 378 -6.93 0.88 -12.28
C LEU A 378 -5.67 1.64 -12.74
N SER A 379 -5.53 2.93 -12.39
CA SER A 379 -4.33 3.71 -12.66
C SER A 379 -3.11 3.13 -11.95
N HIS A 380 -3.29 2.64 -10.72
CA HIS A 380 -2.24 2.02 -9.94
C HIS A 380 -1.80 0.67 -10.51
N MET A 381 -2.75 -0.18 -10.89
CA MET A 381 -2.49 -1.45 -11.56
C MET A 381 -1.82 -1.24 -12.94
N THR A 382 -2.27 -0.22 -13.70
CA THR A 382 -1.64 0.20 -14.97
C THR A 382 -0.17 0.59 -14.76
N ASN A 383 0.13 1.36 -13.70
CA ASN A 383 1.49 1.72 -13.36
C ASN A 383 2.35 0.48 -13.08
N TRP A 384 1.88 -0.45 -12.24
CA TRP A 384 2.62 -1.66 -11.93
C TRP A 384 2.92 -2.51 -13.17
N LEU A 385 1.89 -2.82 -13.96
CA LEU A 385 2.05 -3.63 -15.18
C LEU A 385 3.01 -2.97 -16.20
N SER A 386 2.97 -1.63 -16.31
CA SER A 386 3.93 -0.88 -17.10
C SER A 386 5.36 -1.01 -16.56
N CYS A 387 5.51 -0.98 -15.23
CA CYS A 387 6.81 -1.12 -14.58
C CYS A 387 7.40 -2.53 -14.74
N LEU A 388 6.57 -3.58 -14.74
CA LEU A 388 7.01 -4.93 -15.08
C LEU A 388 7.66 -4.99 -16.49
N ARG A 389 7.08 -4.27 -17.46
CA ARG A 389 7.60 -4.18 -18.83
C ARG A 389 8.86 -3.33 -18.94
N THR A 390 8.83 -2.15 -18.34
CA THR A 390 9.89 -1.15 -18.50
C THR A 390 11.04 -1.30 -17.54
N ARG A 391 10.88 -2.10 -16.50
CA ARG A 391 11.80 -2.26 -15.37
C ARG A 391 12.06 -0.94 -14.59
N LYS A 392 11.21 0.07 -14.78
CA LYS A 392 11.21 1.28 -13.96
C LYS A 392 10.57 1.01 -12.60
N GLN A 393 10.99 1.74 -11.58
CA GLN A 393 10.36 1.64 -10.26
C GLN A 393 8.92 2.17 -10.30
N PRO A 394 7.99 1.49 -9.60
CA PRO A 394 6.59 1.90 -9.55
C PRO A 394 6.37 3.14 -8.65
N ASN A 395 5.19 3.73 -8.74
CA ASN A 395 4.82 4.91 -7.94
C ASN A 395 4.82 4.65 -6.43
N ALA A 396 4.52 3.42 -6.03
CA ALA A 396 4.53 2.96 -4.64
C ALA A 396 5.54 1.82 -4.48
N THR A 397 6.80 2.17 -4.27
CA THR A 397 7.88 1.19 -4.14
C THR A 397 7.82 0.43 -2.81
N VAL A 398 8.57 -0.67 -2.72
CA VAL A 398 8.75 -1.39 -1.45
C VAL A 398 9.31 -0.49 -0.34
N GLN A 399 10.12 0.53 -0.68
CA GLN A 399 10.62 1.52 0.27
C GLN A 399 9.49 2.40 0.83
N ASN A 400 8.54 2.81 -0.01
CA ASN A 400 7.36 3.55 0.44
C ASN A 400 6.47 2.68 1.35
N GLY A 401 6.31 1.39 1.01
CA GLY A 401 5.63 0.41 1.85
C GLY A 401 6.27 0.25 3.23
N PHE A 402 7.58 0.13 3.28
CA PHE A 402 8.34 0.11 4.54
C PHE A 402 8.12 1.40 5.34
N SER A 403 8.24 2.54 4.69
CA SER A 403 8.14 3.87 5.28
C SER A 403 6.80 4.11 6.00
N HIS A 404 5.67 3.89 5.33
CA HIS A 404 4.36 4.07 5.97
C HIS A 404 4.08 3.02 7.05
N SER A 405 4.57 1.78 6.86
CA SER A 405 4.44 0.74 7.88
C SER A 405 5.17 1.10 9.18
N VAL A 406 6.37 1.69 9.09
CA VAL A 406 7.10 2.22 10.26
C VAL A 406 6.26 3.26 11.01
N ALA A 407 5.70 4.24 10.31
CA ALA A 407 4.87 5.27 10.94
C ALA A 407 3.63 4.70 11.64
N CYS A 408 2.95 3.71 11.01
CA CYS A 408 1.82 3.01 11.60
C CYS A 408 2.24 2.20 12.84
N MET A 409 3.37 1.49 12.79
CA MET A 409 3.90 0.75 13.94
C MET A 409 4.29 1.67 15.10
N MET A 410 4.89 2.84 14.82
CA MET A 410 5.20 3.83 15.85
C MET A 410 3.94 4.33 16.56
N ALA A 411 2.89 4.69 15.80
CA ALA A 411 1.62 5.15 16.37
C ALA A 411 0.92 4.02 17.15
N THR A 412 0.93 2.79 16.64
CA THR A 412 0.40 1.61 17.32
C THR A 412 1.12 1.34 18.63
N ARG A 413 2.47 1.37 18.63
CA ARG A 413 3.26 1.19 19.83
C ARG A 413 3.04 2.31 20.84
N ALA A 414 2.93 3.57 20.38
CA ALA A 414 2.60 4.71 21.24
C ALA A 414 1.24 4.52 21.94
N TYR A 415 0.22 4.08 21.21
CA TYR A 415 -1.10 3.78 21.76
C TYR A 415 -1.05 2.70 22.86
N TRP A 416 -0.42 1.54 22.56
CA TRP A 416 -0.39 0.43 23.51
C TRP A 416 0.50 0.66 24.74
N THR A 417 1.53 1.50 24.62
CA THR A 417 2.47 1.76 25.72
C THR A 417 2.17 3.05 26.49
N GLY A 418 1.39 3.97 25.90
CA GLY A 418 1.19 5.32 26.43
C GLY A 418 2.45 6.19 26.40
N LYS A 419 3.49 5.77 25.68
CA LYS A 419 4.77 6.47 25.59
C LYS A 419 4.91 7.24 24.28
N LYS A 420 5.76 8.28 24.28
CA LYS A 420 6.29 8.86 23.05
C LYS A 420 7.28 7.86 22.44
N ILE A 421 7.09 7.54 21.18
CA ILE A 421 7.89 6.57 20.43
C ILE A 421 8.73 7.31 19.40
N TYR A 422 9.93 6.82 19.14
CA TYR A 422 10.92 7.41 18.24
C TYR A 422 11.34 6.40 17.18
N PHE A 423 11.83 6.90 16.05
CA PHE A 423 12.47 6.09 15.04
C PHE A 423 13.91 6.54 14.86
N ASP A 424 14.83 5.60 14.89
CA ASP A 424 16.23 5.83 14.53
C ASP A 424 16.48 5.40 13.09
N PRO A 425 16.65 6.33 12.14
CA PRO A 425 16.87 5.98 10.74
C PRO A 425 18.28 5.37 10.48
N LYS A 426 19.24 5.53 11.41
CA LYS A 426 20.59 4.94 11.27
C LYS A 426 20.55 3.42 11.53
N THR A 427 19.83 3.02 12.56
CA THR A 427 19.69 1.60 12.95
C THR A 427 18.39 0.96 12.45
N GLU A 428 17.48 1.77 11.93
CA GLU A 428 16.13 1.39 11.53
C GLU A 428 15.35 0.69 12.65
N GLN A 429 15.39 1.27 13.87
CA GLN A 429 14.73 0.75 15.05
C GLN A 429 13.67 1.70 15.59
N ILE A 430 12.57 1.13 16.06
CA ILE A 430 11.52 1.85 16.79
C ILE A 430 11.87 1.80 18.29
N LEU A 431 12.09 2.97 18.89
CA LEU A 431 12.59 3.15 20.26
C LEU A 431 11.54 3.81 21.16
N ASP A 432 11.64 3.59 22.47
CA ASP A 432 10.84 4.29 23.49
C ASP A 432 11.60 5.44 24.19
N HIS A 433 12.73 5.82 23.62
CA HIS A 433 13.57 6.95 24.01
C HIS A 433 14.16 7.61 22.76
N PRO A 434 14.58 8.89 22.81
CA PRO A 434 15.25 9.52 21.68
C PRO A 434 16.48 8.71 21.23
N PRO A 435 16.76 8.64 19.91
CA PRO A 435 18.02 8.09 19.41
C PRO A 435 19.23 8.82 20.01
N ALA A 436 20.35 8.12 20.12
CA ALA A 436 21.61 8.77 20.47
C ALA A 436 22.00 9.77 19.37
N ALA A 437 22.54 10.91 19.76
CA ALA A 437 22.93 12.00 18.85
C ALA A 437 24.01 11.57 17.84
#